data_807a4f0daa65bd90f4abd4764f7ad715
#
_entry.id   807a4f0daa65bd90f4abd4764f7ad715
#
_cell.length_a   1.000
_cell.length_b   1.000
_cell.length_c   1.000
_cell.angle_alpha   90.00
_cell.angle_beta   90.00
_cell.angle_gamma   90.00
#
_symmetry.space_group_name_H-M   'P 1'
#
loop_
_entity.id
_entity.type
_entity.pdbx_description
1 polymer ?
#
loop_
_entity_poly.entity_id
_entity_poly.type
_entity_poly.pdbx_seq_one_letter_code
_entity_poly.pdbx_strand_id
1 'polypeptide(L)'
;DHLKNRGIMDNDSVHSQWGYQLESEVLLINELKEPDAKERRALANKLKPIIAAPPEMLPINRKGLHPYQMVNRLFVLAFSNDPVPISLATQDRRWFCVWSSAPRMDASVAQKMWSWYKTGGFEAIARWFYRRDVSKFNPSAPPMWTEFKANLVEHGMSMAESFLVDMLRSRTGRSE
;
A
#
# COMPACT_ATOMS: atom_id res chain seq x y z
N ASP A 1 6.43 -2.11 24.36
CA ASP A 1 7.20 -1.36 23.34
C ASP A 1 6.73 -1.70 21.92
N HIS A 2 5.44 -1.41 21.64
CA HIS A 2 4.81 -1.70 20.35
C HIS A 2 5.44 -0.93 19.16
N LEU A 3 6.26 0.06 19.44
CA LEU A 3 6.97 0.85 18.44
C LEU A 3 8.16 0.13 17.78
N LYS A 4 8.61 -0.98 18.36
CA LYS A 4 9.74 -1.76 17.82
C LYS A 4 9.35 -2.67 16.66
N ASN A 5 8.06 -2.89 16.42
CA ASN A 5 7.55 -3.81 15.41
C ASN A 5 7.10 -3.11 14.12
N ARG A 6 7.53 -1.87 13.89
CA ARG A 6 7.26 -1.17 12.64
C ARG A 6 8.54 -0.84 11.89
N GLY A 7 8.55 -1.10 10.60
CA GLY A 7 9.49 -0.56 9.64
C GLY A 7 8.94 0.71 9.01
N ILE A 8 9.80 1.68 8.74
CA ILE A 8 9.45 2.88 7.98
C ILE A 8 10.39 2.95 6.79
N MET A 9 9.81 3.09 5.62
CA MET A 9 10.52 3.37 4.37
C MET A 9 10.00 4.67 3.78
N ASP A 10 10.89 5.44 3.22
CA ASP A 10 10.61 6.54 2.28
C ASP A 10 10.87 6.06 0.85
N ASN A 11 10.69 6.94 -0.12
CA ASN A 11 10.92 6.62 -1.52
C ASN A 11 12.33 6.10 -1.79
N ASP A 12 13.35 6.68 -1.18
CA ASP A 12 14.76 6.31 -1.38
C ASP A 12 15.07 4.94 -0.78
N SER A 13 14.59 4.67 0.43
CA SER A 13 14.81 3.38 1.11
C SER A 13 14.07 2.23 0.45
N VAL A 14 12.93 2.46 -0.19
CA VAL A 14 12.25 1.44 -0.99
C VAL A 14 13.13 0.97 -2.15
N HIS A 15 13.93 1.87 -2.75
CA HIS A 15 14.86 1.52 -3.83
C HIS A 15 16.20 0.97 -3.33
N SER A 16 16.50 1.06 -2.05
CA SER A 16 17.72 0.54 -1.44
C SER A 16 17.83 -0.99 -1.57
N GLN A 17 19.07 -1.48 -1.57
CA GLN A 17 19.37 -2.90 -1.41
C GLN A 17 19.25 -3.39 0.05
N TRP A 18 19.17 -2.46 1.02
CA TRP A 18 19.09 -2.76 2.44
C TRP A 18 17.63 -2.84 2.87
N GLY A 19 17.26 -3.90 3.54
CA GLY A 19 15.86 -4.22 3.84
C GLY A 19 15.61 -4.60 5.30
N TYR A 20 16.36 -4.06 6.27
CA TYR A 20 16.13 -4.34 7.68
C TYR A 20 14.74 -3.90 8.17
N GLN A 21 14.10 -2.95 7.50
CA GLN A 21 12.73 -2.52 7.79
C GLN A 21 11.70 -3.64 7.54
N LEU A 22 12.04 -4.61 6.69
CA LEU A 22 11.21 -5.78 6.39
C LEU A 22 11.14 -6.78 7.54
N GLU A 23 11.96 -6.61 8.57
CA GLU A 23 11.94 -7.45 9.80
C GLU A 23 10.80 -7.07 10.77
N SER A 24 9.93 -6.18 10.38
CA SER A 24 8.79 -5.71 11.18
C SER A 24 7.50 -6.45 10.84
N GLU A 25 6.45 -6.26 11.65
CA GLU A 25 5.10 -6.74 11.37
C GLU A 25 4.29 -5.71 10.59
N VAL A 26 4.61 -4.43 10.75
CA VAL A 26 3.96 -3.33 10.02
C VAL A 26 5.03 -2.53 9.28
N LEU A 27 4.88 -2.42 7.99
CA LEU A 27 5.72 -1.59 7.13
C LEU A 27 4.96 -0.36 6.67
N LEU A 28 5.46 0.81 7.04
CA LEU A 28 4.95 2.09 6.55
C LEU A 28 5.84 2.57 5.42
N ILE A 29 5.26 2.80 4.25
CA ILE A 29 5.94 3.42 3.11
C ILE A 29 5.38 4.84 2.98
N ASN A 30 6.20 5.82 3.32
CA ASN A 30 5.81 7.22 3.25
C ASN A 30 6.21 7.83 1.91
N GLU A 31 5.38 8.74 1.41
CA GLU A 31 5.67 9.56 0.23
C GLU A 31 5.99 8.74 -1.03
N LEU A 32 5.24 7.66 -1.24
CA LEU A 32 5.38 6.86 -2.45
C LEU A 32 5.15 7.75 -3.67
N LYS A 33 6.18 7.92 -4.49
CA LYS A 33 6.14 8.80 -5.66
C LYS A 33 7.17 8.36 -6.70
N GLU A 34 6.70 8.08 -7.90
CA GLU A 34 7.56 7.77 -9.04
C GLU A 34 7.23 8.65 -10.23
N PRO A 35 8.23 9.31 -10.84
CA PRO A 35 8.01 10.34 -11.85
C PRO A 35 7.43 9.80 -13.15
N ASP A 36 7.79 8.60 -13.55
CA ASP A 36 7.36 8.05 -14.85
C ASP A 36 6.69 6.66 -14.74
N ALA A 37 6.03 6.26 -15.82
CA ALA A 37 5.28 5.00 -15.87
C ALA A 37 6.18 3.75 -15.77
N LYS A 38 7.43 3.83 -16.24
CA LYS A 38 8.39 2.72 -16.17
C LYS A 38 8.83 2.50 -14.73
N GLU A 39 9.15 3.57 -14.01
CA GLU A 39 9.56 3.52 -12.62
C GLU A 39 8.41 3.09 -11.71
N ARG A 40 7.18 3.61 -11.94
CA ARG A 40 5.97 3.15 -11.24
C ARG A 40 5.73 1.65 -11.40
N ARG A 41 5.97 1.11 -12.61
CA ARG A 41 5.86 -0.33 -12.86
C ARG A 41 6.98 -1.12 -12.20
N ALA A 42 8.20 -0.61 -12.21
CA ALA A 42 9.35 -1.22 -11.54
C ALA A 42 9.13 -1.29 -10.02
N LEU A 43 8.63 -0.22 -9.43
CA LEU A 43 8.25 -0.16 -8.01
C LEU A 43 7.16 -1.19 -7.67
N ALA A 44 6.10 -1.26 -8.48
CA ALA A 44 5.05 -2.26 -8.28
C ALA A 44 5.60 -3.69 -8.29
N ASN A 45 6.51 -3.99 -9.23
CA ASN A 45 7.15 -5.30 -9.30
C ASN A 45 8.05 -5.59 -8.11
N LYS A 46 8.78 -4.59 -7.61
CA LYS A 46 9.64 -4.72 -6.42
C LYS A 46 8.83 -4.98 -5.15
N LEU A 47 7.65 -4.36 -5.02
CA LEU A 47 6.79 -4.55 -3.87
C LEU A 47 6.01 -5.88 -3.90
N LYS A 48 5.83 -6.50 -5.06
CA LYS A 48 5.07 -7.76 -5.19
C LYS A 48 5.48 -8.86 -4.21
N PRO A 49 6.76 -9.23 -4.04
CA PRO A 49 7.15 -10.25 -3.08
C PRO A 49 6.93 -9.82 -1.63
N ILE A 50 7.01 -8.52 -1.34
CA ILE A 50 6.81 -7.98 0.02
C ILE A 50 5.36 -8.07 0.45
N ILE A 51 4.42 -7.80 -0.49
CA ILE A 51 2.97 -7.83 -0.26
C ILE A 51 2.31 -9.14 -0.71
N ALA A 52 3.11 -10.16 -1.03
CA ALA A 52 2.58 -11.46 -1.40
C ALA A 52 1.85 -12.11 -0.20
N ALA A 53 0.85 -12.96 -0.52
CA ALA A 53 0.13 -13.68 0.52
C ALA A 53 1.09 -14.63 1.26
N PRO A 54 1.05 -14.66 2.62
CA PRO A 54 1.92 -15.50 3.41
C PRO A 54 1.60 -17.01 3.24
N PRO A 55 2.56 -17.88 3.62
CA PRO A 55 3.87 -17.50 4.14
C PRO A 55 4.95 -17.57 3.05
N GLU A 56 5.41 -16.44 2.56
CA GLU A 56 6.60 -16.37 1.72
C GLU A 56 7.81 -15.96 2.54
N MET A 57 9.00 -16.38 2.08
CA MET A 57 10.26 -15.99 2.70
C MET A 57 10.76 -14.70 2.07
N LEU A 58 11.12 -13.73 2.89
CA LEU A 58 11.74 -12.48 2.45
C LEU A 58 13.24 -12.54 2.66
N PRO A 59 14.04 -12.20 1.63
CA PRO A 59 15.47 -12.01 1.81
C PRO A 59 15.72 -10.70 2.55
N ILE A 60 16.42 -10.81 3.68
CA ILE A 60 16.82 -9.65 4.48
C ILE A 60 18.29 -9.38 4.24
N ASN A 61 18.59 -8.14 3.87
CA ASN A 61 19.95 -7.67 3.67
C ASN A 61 20.24 -6.52 4.65
N ARG A 62 21.15 -6.78 5.60
CA ARG A 62 21.63 -5.79 6.57
C ARG A 62 23.08 -5.43 6.29
N LYS A 63 23.41 -4.17 6.40
CA LYS A 63 24.79 -3.72 6.27
C LYS A 63 25.67 -4.40 7.33
N GLY A 64 26.73 -5.07 6.87
CA GLY A 64 27.68 -5.76 7.73
C GLY A 64 27.28 -7.17 8.19
N LEU A 65 26.16 -7.69 7.72
CA LEU A 65 25.72 -9.07 7.99
C LEU A 65 25.54 -9.86 6.68
N HIS A 66 25.67 -11.18 6.76
CA HIS A 66 25.30 -12.02 5.64
C HIS A 66 23.79 -11.98 5.41
N PRO A 67 23.32 -11.93 4.15
CA PRO A 67 21.89 -11.99 3.86
C PRO A 67 21.27 -13.28 4.41
N TYR A 68 20.05 -13.17 4.93
CA TYR A 68 19.30 -14.30 5.49
C TYR A 68 17.83 -14.23 5.06
N GLN A 69 17.10 -15.30 5.32
CA GLN A 69 15.68 -15.43 4.98
C GLN A 69 14.83 -15.37 6.25
N MET A 70 13.71 -14.67 6.18
CA MET A 70 12.70 -14.71 7.23
C MET A 70 11.29 -14.84 6.66
N VAL A 71 10.38 -15.39 7.48
CA VAL A 71 8.96 -15.52 7.11
C VAL A 71 8.34 -14.14 6.96
N ASN A 72 7.67 -13.88 5.85
CA ASN A 72 6.93 -12.65 5.62
C ASN A 72 5.69 -12.59 6.54
N ARG A 73 5.67 -11.60 7.42
CA ARG A 73 4.55 -11.28 8.33
C ARG A 73 4.10 -9.83 8.17
N LEU A 74 4.51 -9.19 7.09
CA LEU A 74 4.31 -7.76 6.90
C LEU A 74 2.86 -7.42 6.57
N PHE A 75 2.31 -6.49 7.32
CA PHE A 75 1.19 -5.66 6.90
C PHE A 75 1.73 -4.33 6.36
N VAL A 76 1.48 -4.05 5.09
CA VAL A 76 2.05 -2.87 4.41
C VAL A 76 1.02 -1.77 4.28
N LEU A 77 1.37 -0.57 4.75
CA LEU A 77 0.63 0.66 4.54
C LEU A 77 1.48 1.62 3.71
N ALA A 78 1.01 1.98 2.53
CA ALA A 78 1.68 2.95 1.66
C ALA A 78 0.86 4.23 1.58
N PHE A 79 1.52 5.37 1.70
CA PHE A 79 0.94 6.70 1.65
C PHE A 79 1.54 7.49 0.51
N SER A 80 0.72 8.26 -0.17
CA SER A 80 1.16 9.16 -1.23
C SER A 80 0.26 10.38 -1.33
N ASN A 81 0.85 11.50 -1.72
CA ASN A 81 0.14 12.70 -2.16
C ASN A 81 -0.01 12.71 -3.70
N ASP A 82 0.62 11.77 -4.40
CA ASP A 82 0.50 11.63 -5.85
C ASP A 82 -0.77 10.84 -6.19
N PRO A 83 -1.60 11.30 -7.12
CA PRO A 83 -2.77 10.56 -7.57
C PRO A 83 -2.43 9.26 -8.31
N VAL A 84 -1.21 9.11 -8.83
CA VAL A 84 -0.75 7.90 -9.54
C VAL A 84 0.63 7.49 -9.06
N PRO A 85 0.78 7.07 -7.78
CA PRO A 85 2.09 6.78 -7.21
C PRO A 85 2.70 5.46 -7.70
N ILE A 86 1.87 4.57 -8.21
CA ILE A 86 2.25 3.20 -8.61
C ILE A 86 1.39 2.74 -9.79
N SER A 87 1.93 1.91 -10.66
CA SER A 87 1.17 1.28 -11.75
C SER A 87 0.73 -0.12 -11.36
N LEU A 88 -0.57 -0.38 -11.38
CA LEU A 88 -1.13 -1.68 -11.05
C LEU A 88 -1.54 -2.46 -12.30
N ALA A 89 -1.42 -3.78 -12.24
CA ALA A 89 -1.92 -4.64 -13.30
C ALA A 89 -3.45 -4.78 -13.20
N THR A 90 -4.11 -5.05 -14.34
CA THR A 90 -5.57 -5.26 -14.44
C THR A 90 -6.10 -6.34 -13.49
N GLN A 91 -5.29 -7.33 -13.17
CA GLN A 91 -5.66 -8.45 -12.28
C GLN A 91 -4.97 -8.34 -10.92
N ASP A 92 -4.62 -7.12 -10.49
CA ASP A 92 -4.02 -6.96 -9.16
C ASP A 92 -5.01 -7.37 -8.06
N ARG A 93 -4.57 -8.29 -7.19
CA ARG A 93 -5.33 -8.85 -6.08
C ARG A 93 -4.69 -8.59 -4.70
N ARG A 94 -3.75 -7.65 -4.63
CA ARG A 94 -2.96 -7.42 -3.41
C ARG A 94 -3.25 -6.08 -2.76
N TRP A 95 -3.44 -5.05 -3.58
CA TRP A 95 -3.61 -3.69 -3.10
C TRP A 95 -5.08 -3.34 -2.84
N PHE A 96 -5.36 -2.87 -1.65
CA PHE A 96 -6.55 -2.08 -1.35
C PHE A 96 -6.19 -0.60 -1.47
N CYS A 97 -6.75 0.10 -2.43
CA CYS A 97 -6.38 1.47 -2.75
C CYS A 97 -7.54 2.40 -2.43
N VAL A 98 -7.26 3.47 -1.69
CA VAL A 98 -8.24 4.50 -1.37
C VAL A 98 -7.66 5.87 -1.63
N TRP A 99 -8.50 6.80 -2.04
CA TRP A 99 -8.17 8.21 -2.21
C TRP A 99 -9.05 9.05 -1.32
N SER A 100 -8.47 10.04 -0.65
CA SER A 100 -9.21 11.02 0.12
C SER A 100 -9.14 12.37 -0.56
N SER A 101 -10.30 12.88 -1.00
CA SER A 101 -10.46 14.24 -1.49
C SER A 101 -10.82 15.23 -0.38
N ALA A 102 -10.80 14.78 0.88
CA ALA A 102 -11.11 15.62 2.03
C ALA A 102 -10.16 16.82 2.11
N PRO A 103 -10.66 18.02 2.41
CA PRO A 103 -9.80 19.17 2.62
C PRO A 103 -8.90 18.96 3.84
N ARG A 104 -7.85 19.76 3.92
CA ARG A 104 -6.97 19.74 5.09
C ARG A 104 -7.78 19.96 6.37
N MET A 105 -7.55 19.13 7.37
CA MET A 105 -8.19 19.24 8.68
C MET A 105 -7.92 20.62 9.29
N ASP A 106 -8.96 21.23 9.85
CA ASP A 106 -8.83 22.48 10.61
C ASP A 106 -7.86 22.31 11.78
N ALA A 107 -7.02 23.35 11.99
CA ALA A 107 -5.99 23.30 13.03
C ALA A 107 -6.56 23.09 14.43
N SER A 108 -7.74 23.64 14.74
CA SER A 108 -8.41 23.48 16.03
C SER A 108 -8.86 22.03 16.25
N VAL A 109 -9.36 21.39 15.21
CA VAL A 109 -9.75 19.96 15.24
C VAL A 109 -8.53 19.07 15.40
N ALA A 110 -7.46 19.35 14.65
CA ALA A 110 -6.19 18.63 14.77
C ALA A 110 -5.62 18.74 16.20
N GLN A 111 -5.64 19.92 16.79
CA GLN A 111 -5.16 20.14 18.16
C GLN A 111 -5.98 19.35 19.20
N LYS A 112 -7.33 19.33 19.06
CA LYS A 112 -8.21 18.53 19.93
C LYS A 112 -7.91 17.04 19.80
N MET A 113 -7.71 16.56 18.58
CA MET A 113 -7.36 15.15 18.30
C MET A 113 -6.02 14.78 18.95
N TRP A 114 -4.98 15.62 18.79
CA TRP A 114 -3.68 15.38 19.43
C TRP A 114 -3.75 15.40 20.95
N SER A 115 -4.54 16.31 21.54
CA SER A 115 -4.79 16.33 22.98
C SER A 115 -5.48 15.05 23.44
N TRP A 116 -6.48 14.58 22.70
CA TRP A 116 -7.17 13.33 23.00
C TRP A 116 -6.23 12.12 22.93
N TYR A 117 -5.35 12.03 21.94
CA TYR A 117 -4.35 10.97 21.89
C TYR A 117 -3.47 10.92 23.14
N LYS A 118 -3.07 12.09 23.68
CA LYS A 118 -2.24 12.18 24.89
C LYS A 118 -3.00 11.85 26.17
N THR A 119 -4.31 11.89 26.17
CA THR A 119 -5.18 11.72 27.36
C THR A 119 -6.03 10.44 27.31
N GLY A 120 -5.52 9.36 26.70
CA GLY A 120 -6.18 8.05 26.65
C GLY A 120 -6.74 7.66 25.28
N GLY A 121 -6.53 8.46 24.25
CA GLY A 121 -7.03 8.16 22.90
C GLY A 121 -6.37 6.91 22.30
N PHE A 122 -5.08 6.70 22.53
CA PHE A 122 -4.39 5.50 22.04
C PHE A 122 -4.93 4.22 22.71
N GLU A 123 -5.19 4.26 24.00
CA GLU A 123 -5.77 3.14 24.75
C GLU A 123 -7.22 2.85 24.29
N ALA A 124 -7.98 3.90 23.99
CA ALA A 124 -9.33 3.75 23.46
C ALA A 124 -9.32 3.09 22.08
N ILE A 125 -8.43 3.51 21.17
CA ILE A 125 -8.25 2.90 19.85
C ILE A 125 -7.78 1.44 19.98
N ALA A 126 -6.77 1.17 20.80
CA ALA A 126 -6.27 -0.18 21.02
C ALA A 126 -7.39 -1.10 21.53
N ARG A 127 -8.16 -0.64 22.53
CA ARG A 127 -9.30 -1.38 23.06
C ARG A 127 -10.38 -1.65 22.00
N TRP A 128 -10.62 -0.70 21.10
CA TRP A 128 -11.57 -0.88 19.99
C TRP A 128 -11.09 -1.98 19.03
N PHE A 129 -9.82 -1.98 18.65
CA PHE A 129 -9.24 -3.02 17.81
C PHE A 129 -9.29 -4.41 18.46
N TYR A 130 -8.92 -4.51 19.74
CA TYR A 130 -8.97 -5.79 20.47
C TYR A 130 -10.38 -6.37 20.61
N ARG A 131 -11.41 -5.51 20.62
CA ARG A 131 -12.81 -5.95 20.71
C ARG A 131 -13.45 -6.22 19.36
N ARG A 132 -12.78 -5.88 18.28
CA ARG A 132 -13.33 -6.09 16.95
C ARG A 132 -13.40 -7.56 16.62
N ASP A 133 -14.59 -8.03 16.28
CA ASP A 133 -14.77 -9.38 15.76
C ASP A 133 -14.21 -9.48 14.34
N VAL A 134 -13.19 -10.32 14.17
CA VAL A 134 -12.53 -10.63 12.90
C VAL A 134 -12.78 -12.08 12.46
N SER A 135 -13.68 -12.80 13.10
CA SER A 135 -13.96 -14.23 12.82
C SER A 135 -14.39 -14.47 11.36
N LYS A 136 -15.03 -13.48 10.73
CA LYS A 136 -15.48 -13.54 9.34
C LYS A 136 -14.45 -12.99 8.34
N PHE A 137 -13.30 -12.52 8.81
CA PHE A 137 -12.27 -11.99 7.92
C PHE A 137 -11.54 -13.14 7.22
N ASN A 138 -11.53 -13.09 5.89
CA ASN A 138 -10.75 -14.04 5.09
C ASN A 138 -9.48 -13.35 4.57
N PRO A 139 -8.30 -13.66 5.13
CA PRO A 139 -7.04 -13.03 4.72
C PRO A 139 -6.60 -13.41 3.30
N SER A 140 -7.16 -14.48 2.74
CA SER A 140 -6.86 -14.92 1.36
C SER A 140 -7.80 -14.32 0.32
N ALA A 141 -8.85 -13.63 0.74
CA ALA A 141 -9.75 -12.96 -0.19
C ALA A 141 -9.06 -11.77 -0.88
N PRO A 142 -9.33 -11.53 -2.17
CA PRO A 142 -8.85 -10.33 -2.82
C PRO A 142 -9.46 -9.10 -2.14
N PRO A 143 -8.72 -7.97 -2.04
CA PRO A 143 -9.24 -6.73 -1.49
C PRO A 143 -10.39 -6.20 -2.35
N MET A 144 -11.27 -5.42 -1.73
CA MET A 144 -12.35 -4.75 -2.44
C MET A 144 -11.80 -3.89 -3.59
N TRP A 145 -12.49 -3.94 -4.72
CA TRP A 145 -12.19 -3.08 -5.84
C TRP A 145 -12.77 -1.69 -5.58
N THR A 146 -11.92 -0.68 -5.66
CA THR A 146 -12.31 0.73 -5.49
C THR A 146 -12.19 1.47 -6.82
N GLU A 147 -12.94 2.56 -6.97
CA GLU A 147 -12.82 3.46 -8.12
C GLU A 147 -11.39 4.00 -8.28
N PHE A 148 -10.75 4.36 -7.17
CA PHE A 148 -9.36 4.82 -7.19
C PHE A 148 -8.41 3.73 -7.69
N LYS A 149 -8.62 2.46 -7.30
CA LYS A 149 -7.84 1.34 -7.84
C LYS A 149 -8.05 1.17 -9.35
N ALA A 150 -9.27 1.34 -9.84
CA ALA A 150 -9.56 1.31 -11.27
C ALA A 150 -8.73 2.36 -12.03
N ASN A 151 -8.66 3.58 -11.51
CA ASN A 151 -7.85 4.67 -12.07
C ASN A 151 -6.35 4.32 -12.09
N LEU A 152 -5.82 3.73 -11.03
CA LEU A 152 -4.40 3.29 -10.98
C LEU A 152 -4.11 2.20 -12.01
N VAL A 153 -5.03 1.29 -12.24
CA VAL A 153 -4.91 0.24 -13.26
C VAL A 153 -4.93 0.87 -14.65
N GLU A 154 -5.86 1.77 -14.92
CA GLU A 154 -5.97 2.45 -16.22
C GLU A 154 -4.70 3.23 -16.57
N HIS A 155 -4.14 3.98 -15.63
CA HIS A 155 -2.86 4.68 -15.80
C HIS A 155 -1.64 3.75 -15.86
N GLY A 156 -1.79 2.49 -15.44
CA GLY A 156 -0.76 1.45 -15.55
C GLY A 156 -0.73 0.72 -16.89
N MET A 157 -1.74 0.90 -17.74
CA MET A 157 -1.82 0.26 -19.05
C MET A 157 -0.75 0.79 -20.01
N SER A 158 -0.25 -0.08 -20.88
CA SER A 158 0.56 0.33 -22.02
C SER A 158 -0.30 1.05 -23.06
N MET A 159 0.33 1.80 -23.96
CA MET A 159 -0.40 2.44 -25.07
C MET A 159 -1.21 1.44 -25.91
N ALA A 160 -0.66 0.24 -26.14
CA ALA A 160 -1.34 -0.82 -26.89
C ALA A 160 -2.58 -1.36 -26.14
N GLU A 161 -2.46 -1.57 -24.82
CA GLU A 161 -3.59 -2.01 -23.98
C GLU A 161 -4.66 -0.92 -23.91
N SER A 162 -4.30 0.35 -23.72
CA SER A 162 -5.24 1.46 -23.72
C SER A 162 -5.98 1.58 -25.06
N PHE A 163 -5.25 1.48 -26.18
CA PHE A 163 -5.84 1.50 -27.50
C PHE A 163 -6.84 0.35 -27.72
N LEU A 164 -6.51 -0.86 -27.29
CA LEU A 164 -7.41 -2.01 -27.38
C LEU A 164 -8.67 -1.81 -26.54
N VAL A 165 -8.54 -1.30 -25.32
CA VAL A 165 -9.68 -0.99 -24.43
C VAL A 165 -10.58 0.05 -25.07
N ASP A 166 -10.02 1.12 -25.65
CA ASP A 166 -10.81 2.17 -26.32
C ASP A 166 -11.53 1.64 -27.57
N MET A 167 -10.86 0.78 -28.36
CA MET A 167 -11.51 0.11 -29.47
C MET A 167 -12.69 -0.79 -29.04
N LEU A 168 -12.53 -1.52 -27.96
CA LEU A 168 -13.63 -2.37 -27.43
C LEU A 168 -14.77 -1.52 -26.90
N ARG A 169 -14.49 -0.46 -26.13
CA ARG A 169 -15.51 0.49 -25.63
C ARG A 169 -16.28 1.16 -26.76
N SER A 170 -15.61 1.56 -27.86
CA SER A 170 -16.26 2.17 -29.01
C SER A 170 -17.14 1.21 -29.80
N ARG A 171 -16.87 -0.09 -29.77
CA ARG A 171 -17.70 -1.13 -30.38
C ARG A 171 -18.94 -1.49 -29.56
N THR A 172 -18.82 -1.50 -28.22
CA THR A 172 -19.95 -1.81 -27.33
C THR A 172 -20.94 -0.64 -27.21
N GLY A 173 -20.52 0.60 -27.43
CA GLY A 173 -21.39 1.79 -27.44
C GLY A 173 -22.16 2.01 -28.74
N ARG A 174 -22.08 1.10 -29.74
CA ARG A 174 -22.86 1.15 -31.01
C ARG A 174 -24.04 0.22 -31.08
N SER A 175 -24.44 -0.37 -29.97
CA SER A 175 -25.58 -1.29 -29.88
C SER A 175 -26.74 -0.71 -29.03
N GLU A 176 -27.03 0.61 -29.17
CA GLU A 176 -28.30 1.22 -28.78
C GLU A 176 -28.86 2.04 -29.93
#